data_d79d25941b67b1343b8cd882b5a24964
#
_entry.id   d79d25941b67b1343b8cd882b5a24964
#
_cell.length_a   1.000
_cell.length_b   1.000
_cell.length_c   1.000
_cell.angle_alpha   90.00
_cell.angle_beta   90.00
_cell.angle_gamma   90.00
#
_symmetry.space_group_name_H-M   'P 1'
#
loop_
_entity.id
_entity.type
_entity.pdbx_description
1 polymer ?
#
loop_
_entity_poly.entity_id
_entity_poly.type
_entity_poly.pdbx_seq_one_letter_code
_entity_poly.pdbx_strand_id
1 'polypeptide(L)'
;SITEKGSNENKSVGIATNSEQLVENITYNLVARTSDVNNNYISNFGQFIINSNIYSSNQFYTTNLLTGELKITKLKTQLKIISGTFWYDAINSDGEKVEIREGRFDMRYVN
;
A
#
# COMPACT_ATOMS: atom_id res chain seq x y z
N SER A 1 3.03 0.91 7.32
CA SER A 1 2.33 1.26 6.07
C SER A 1 2.92 2.53 5.46
N ILE A 2 2.74 2.67 4.19
CA ILE A 2 3.22 3.81 3.40
C ILE A 2 1.98 4.47 2.82
N THR A 3 1.80 5.79 3.08
CA THR A 3 0.61 6.51 2.65
C THR A 3 1.01 7.85 2.04
N GLU A 4 0.39 8.17 0.92
CA GLU A 4 0.56 9.45 0.24
C GLU A 4 -0.82 10.05 -0.03
N LYS A 5 -0.98 11.35 0.26
CA LYS A 5 -2.25 12.04 0.05
C LYS A 5 -2.25 12.79 -1.28
N GLY A 6 -3.35 12.70 -2.01
CA GLY A 6 -3.61 13.54 -3.17
C GLY A 6 -4.01 14.94 -2.75
N SER A 7 -3.89 15.92 -3.68
CA SER A 7 -3.94 17.32 -3.34
C SER A 7 -5.33 17.96 -3.28
N ASN A 8 -6.32 17.52 -4.07
CA ASN A 8 -7.59 18.26 -4.23
C ASN A 8 -8.83 17.51 -3.80
N GLU A 9 -8.75 16.23 -3.70
CA GLU A 9 -9.79 15.40 -3.14
C GLU A 9 -9.09 14.61 -2.06
N ASN A 10 -9.74 14.28 -1.00
CA ASN A 10 -9.11 13.53 0.07
C ASN A 10 -8.80 12.11 -0.40
N LYS A 11 -7.86 11.98 -1.30
CA LYS A 11 -7.40 10.70 -1.82
C LYS A 11 -6.15 10.26 -1.09
N SER A 12 -6.10 8.99 -0.75
CA SER A 12 -4.92 8.39 -0.10
C SER A 12 -4.50 7.16 -0.88
N VAL A 13 -3.23 7.07 -1.18
CA VAL A 13 -2.60 5.88 -1.76
C VAL A 13 -1.78 5.24 -0.65
N GLY A 14 -1.99 3.98 -0.40
CA GLY A 14 -1.30 3.32 0.69
C GLY A 14 -0.84 1.92 0.34
N ILE A 15 0.20 1.48 1.01
CA ILE A 15 0.68 0.11 0.97
C ILE A 15 0.85 -0.34 2.41
N ALA A 16 0.27 -1.47 2.74
CA ALA A 16 0.47 -2.11 4.02
C ALA A 16 1.29 -3.38 3.81
N THR A 17 2.24 -3.59 4.67
CA THR A 17 3.07 -4.80 4.64
C THR A 17 2.78 -5.64 5.87
N ASN A 18 3.02 -6.95 5.74
CA ASN A 18 2.93 -7.84 6.87
C ASN A 18 4.11 -7.59 7.84
N SER A 19 4.20 -8.39 8.89
CA SER A 19 5.24 -8.24 9.90
C SER A 19 6.61 -8.75 9.45
N GLU A 20 6.75 -9.27 8.23
CA GLU A 20 8.04 -9.69 7.72
C GLU A 20 8.99 -8.51 7.54
N GLN A 21 10.25 -8.77 7.77
CA GLN A 21 11.28 -7.76 7.57
C GLN A 21 11.48 -7.53 6.06
N LEU A 22 11.39 -6.28 5.64
CA LEU A 22 11.64 -5.90 4.26
C LEU A 22 13.14 -5.95 3.95
N VAL A 23 13.47 -6.30 2.73
CA VAL A 23 14.86 -6.46 2.27
C VAL A 23 15.09 -5.62 1.03
N GLU A 24 16.25 -4.96 0.98
CA GLU A 24 16.62 -4.13 -0.16
C GLU A 24 16.74 -4.97 -1.45
N ASN A 25 16.30 -4.40 -2.56
CA ASN A 25 16.29 -5.00 -3.90
C ASN A 25 15.38 -6.21 -4.07
N ILE A 26 14.43 -6.41 -3.17
CA ILE A 26 13.43 -7.47 -3.28
C ILE A 26 12.09 -6.85 -3.70
N THR A 27 11.37 -7.58 -4.54
CA THR A 27 10.02 -7.22 -4.98
C THR A 27 9.02 -8.07 -4.22
N TYR A 28 8.02 -7.42 -3.63
CA TYR A 28 6.96 -8.06 -2.87
C TYR A 28 5.64 -7.93 -3.62
N ASN A 29 4.88 -9.01 -3.68
CA ASN A 29 3.57 -9.00 -4.32
C ASN A 29 2.53 -8.36 -3.39
N LEU A 30 1.68 -7.52 -3.97
CA LEU A 30 0.54 -6.93 -3.28
C LEU A 30 -0.70 -7.74 -3.68
N VAL A 31 -1.37 -8.32 -2.72
CA VAL A 31 -2.47 -9.26 -2.93
C VAL A 31 -3.65 -8.90 -2.03
N ALA A 32 -4.59 -9.82 -1.86
CA ALA A 32 -5.76 -9.59 -1.03
C ALA A 32 -5.36 -9.28 0.42
N ARG A 33 -6.07 -8.34 1.04
CA ARG A 33 -5.88 -8.01 2.45
C ARG A 33 -6.39 -9.18 3.29
N THR A 34 -5.51 -9.75 4.10
CA THR A 34 -5.84 -10.84 5.02
C THR A 34 -5.27 -10.55 6.40
N SER A 35 -5.94 -11.05 7.43
CA SER A 35 -5.54 -10.84 8.82
C SER A 35 -5.56 -12.16 9.57
N ASP A 36 -4.74 -12.25 10.61
CA ASP A 36 -4.77 -13.39 11.53
C ASP A 36 -5.86 -13.21 12.60
N VAL A 37 -5.92 -14.13 13.55
CA VAL A 37 -6.94 -14.09 14.60
C VAL A 37 -6.81 -12.90 15.55
N ASN A 38 -5.66 -12.23 15.57
CA ASN A 38 -5.41 -11.05 16.39
C ASN A 38 -5.52 -9.75 15.59
N ASN A 39 -6.07 -9.81 14.38
CA ASN A 39 -6.23 -8.68 13.45
C ASN A 39 -4.90 -8.09 12.95
N ASN A 40 -3.82 -8.86 12.98
CA ASN A 40 -2.57 -8.47 12.34
C ASN A 40 -2.59 -8.87 10.87
N TYR A 41 -2.17 -7.98 10.00
CA TYR A 41 -2.12 -8.29 8.57
C TYR A 41 -1.05 -9.34 8.30
N ILE A 42 -1.43 -10.36 7.53
CA ILE A 42 -0.53 -11.45 7.13
C ILE A 42 -0.20 -11.43 5.64
N SER A 43 -0.71 -10.44 4.92
CA SER A 43 -0.39 -10.23 3.50
C SER A 43 0.08 -8.80 3.29
N ASN A 44 0.80 -8.60 2.19
CA ASN A 44 1.11 -7.27 1.70
C ASN A 44 -0.01 -6.86 0.75
N PHE A 45 -0.54 -5.66 0.90
CA PHE A 45 -1.63 -5.21 0.04
C PHE A 45 -1.54 -3.72 -0.25
N GLY A 46 -2.18 -3.30 -1.35
CA GLY A 46 -2.34 -1.89 -1.68
C GLY A 46 -3.76 -1.44 -1.40
N GLN A 47 -3.91 -0.17 -1.05
CA GLN A 47 -5.22 0.42 -0.85
C GLN A 47 -5.25 1.84 -1.42
N PHE A 48 -6.43 2.23 -1.89
CA PHE A 48 -6.68 3.58 -2.37
C PHE A 48 -8.00 4.03 -1.77
N ILE A 49 -8.01 5.20 -1.16
CA ILE A 49 -9.19 5.69 -0.43
C ILE A 49 -9.54 7.06 -0.96
N ILE A 50 -10.80 7.24 -1.31
CA ILE A 50 -11.37 8.54 -1.66
C ILE A 50 -12.35 8.91 -0.53
N ASN A 51 -12.05 9.98 0.17
CA ASN A 51 -12.95 10.52 1.21
C ASN A 51 -13.72 11.69 0.62
N SER A 52 -15.00 11.53 0.39
CA SER A 52 -15.83 12.59 -0.17
C SER A 52 -16.37 13.53 0.90
N ASN A 53 -16.54 13.06 2.13
CA ASN A 53 -16.89 13.88 3.29
C ASN A 53 -16.57 13.10 4.56
N ILE A 54 -16.90 13.67 5.72
CA ILE A 54 -16.61 13.04 7.02
C ILE A 54 -17.40 11.75 7.29
N TYR A 55 -18.44 11.50 6.50
CA TYR A 55 -19.33 10.35 6.71
C TYR A 55 -19.17 9.26 5.67
N SER A 56 -18.47 9.51 4.59
CA SER A 56 -18.35 8.53 3.52
C SER A 56 -16.94 8.44 2.99
N SER A 57 -16.50 7.20 2.75
CA SER A 57 -15.25 6.91 2.09
C SER A 57 -15.48 5.80 1.08
N ASN A 58 -14.71 5.83 0.00
CA ASN A 58 -14.71 4.80 -1.02
C ASN A 58 -13.35 4.12 -0.97
N GLN A 59 -13.33 2.85 -0.62
CA GLN A 59 -12.09 2.12 -0.36
C GLN A 59 -11.87 1.06 -1.43
N PHE A 60 -10.69 1.09 -2.02
CA PHE A 60 -10.26 0.15 -3.04
C PHE A 60 -9.09 -0.66 -2.49
N TYR A 61 -9.08 -1.96 -2.73
CA TYR A 61 -8.02 -2.84 -2.26
C TYR A 61 -7.54 -3.75 -3.39
N THR A 62 -6.27 -4.13 -3.31
CA THR A 62 -5.76 -5.22 -4.14
C THR A 62 -6.47 -6.51 -3.77
N THR A 63 -6.54 -7.43 -4.72
CA THR A 63 -7.12 -8.77 -4.53
C THR A 63 -6.14 -9.80 -5.05
N ASN A 64 -6.52 -11.08 -4.99
CA ASN A 64 -5.69 -12.13 -5.57
C ASN A 64 -5.78 -12.17 -7.10
N LEU A 65 -6.72 -11.44 -7.68
CA LEU A 65 -6.86 -11.29 -9.14
C LEU A 65 -6.36 -9.93 -9.63
N LEU A 66 -6.54 -8.88 -8.82
CA LEU A 66 -6.04 -7.53 -9.10
C LEU A 66 -4.90 -7.26 -8.13
N THR A 67 -3.69 -7.54 -8.58
CA THR A 67 -2.49 -7.52 -7.76
C THR A 67 -1.62 -6.30 -8.03
N GLY A 68 -0.49 -6.23 -7.38
CA GLY A 68 0.52 -5.22 -7.61
C GLY A 68 1.87 -5.67 -7.10
N GLU A 69 2.81 -4.74 -7.13
CA GLU A 69 4.18 -5.02 -6.70
C GLU A 69 4.75 -3.83 -5.94
N LEU A 70 5.51 -4.14 -4.90
CA LEU A 70 6.30 -3.19 -4.13
C LEU A 70 7.75 -3.60 -4.24
N LYS A 71 8.60 -2.71 -4.74
CA LYS A 71 10.04 -2.97 -4.79
C LYS A 71 10.76 -2.04 -3.83
N ILE A 72 11.55 -2.61 -2.93
CA ILE A 72 12.40 -1.84 -2.02
C ILE A 72 13.71 -1.56 -2.74
N THR A 73 13.96 -0.29 -3.05
CA THR A 73 15.18 0.11 -3.79
C THR A 73 16.29 0.55 -2.87
N LYS A 74 15.97 0.98 -1.65
CA LYS A 74 16.94 1.42 -0.67
C LYS A 74 16.43 1.10 0.73
N LEU A 75 17.28 0.52 1.54
CA LEU A 75 16.98 0.29 2.96
C LEU A 75 18.24 0.52 3.76
N LYS A 76 18.29 1.64 4.51
CA LYS A 76 19.43 2.01 5.35
C LYS A 76 18.98 1.93 6.80
N THR A 77 19.27 0.79 7.44
CA THR A 77 18.76 0.51 8.79
C THR A 77 19.34 1.43 9.86
N GLN A 78 20.58 1.85 9.72
CA GLN A 78 21.20 2.78 10.68
C GLN A 78 20.59 4.18 10.61
N LEU A 79 20.24 4.63 9.42
CA LEU A 79 19.61 5.94 9.19
C LEU A 79 18.10 5.86 9.23
N LYS A 80 17.53 4.66 9.25
CA LYS A 80 16.09 4.39 9.22
C LYS A 80 15.42 5.00 8.00
N ILE A 81 16.05 4.83 6.85
CA ILE A 81 15.54 5.31 5.56
C ILE A 81 15.10 4.12 4.73
N ILE A 82 13.91 4.23 4.13
CA ILE A 82 13.39 3.25 3.21
C ILE A 82 12.84 3.96 1.98
N SER A 83 13.21 3.46 0.81
CA SER A 83 12.76 3.99 -0.47
C SER A 83 12.30 2.84 -1.36
N GLY A 84 11.38 3.13 -2.25
CA GLY A 84 10.92 2.11 -3.16
C GLY A 84 9.97 2.65 -4.21
N THR A 85 9.52 1.72 -5.04
CA THR A 85 8.54 1.98 -6.09
C THR A 85 7.42 0.95 -5.96
N PHE A 86 6.23 1.31 -6.46
CA PHE A 86 5.10 0.40 -6.40
C PHE A 86 4.09 0.69 -7.51
N TRP A 87 3.31 -0.31 -7.81
CA TRP A 87 2.12 -0.19 -8.65
C TRP A 87 1.11 -1.23 -8.18
N TYR A 88 -0.16 -0.96 -8.39
CA TYR A 88 -1.18 -1.96 -8.14
C TYR A 88 -2.49 -1.59 -8.79
N ASP A 89 -3.33 -2.60 -9.00
CA ASP A 89 -4.73 -2.45 -9.38
C ASP A 89 -5.57 -2.76 -8.14
N ALA A 90 -6.65 -2.02 -7.95
CA ALA A 90 -7.50 -2.20 -6.79
C ALA A 90 -8.97 -2.07 -7.20
N ILE A 91 -9.86 -2.60 -6.38
CA ILE A 91 -11.28 -2.63 -6.65
C ILE A 91 -12.04 -2.30 -5.36
N ASN A 92 -13.18 -1.63 -5.50
CA ASN A 92 -14.07 -1.37 -4.37
C ASN A 92 -15.22 -2.37 -4.33
N SER A 93 -16.11 -2.22 -3.36
CA SER A 93 -17.26 -3.11 -3.20
C SER A 93 -18.29 -3.01 -4.32
N ASP A 94 -18.29 -1.92 -5.06
CA ASP A 94 -19.19 -1.71 -6.20
C ASP A 94 -18.64 -2.25 -7.52
N GLY A 95 -17.45 -2.83 -7.51
CA GLY A 95 -16.81 -3.35 -8.71
C GLY A 95 -16.05 -2.31 -9.53
N GLU A 96 -15.91 -1.10 -9.03
CA GLU A 96 -15.12 -0.07 -9.68
C GLU A 96 -13.63 -0.33 -9.45
N LYS A 97 -12.82 -0.11 -10.48
CA LYS A 97 -11.39 -0.39 -10.46
C LYS A 97 -10.58 0.89 -10.53
N VAL A 98 -9.41 0.86 -9.92
CA VAL A 98 -8.42 1.93 -10.01
C VAL A 98 -7.06 1.31 -10.32
N GLU A 99 -6.26 2.02 -11.13
CA GLU A 99 -4.91 1.61 -11.46
C GLU A 99 -3.95 2.65 -10.88
N ILE A 100 -3.06 2.20 -9.99
CA ILE A 100 -2.02 3.04 -9.41
C ILE A 100 -0.72 2.68 -10.10
N ARG A 101 -0.10 3.64 -10.76
CA ARG A 101 1.10 3.44 -11.57
C ARG A 101 2.20 4.39 -11.13
N GLU A 102 3.45 3.94 -11.27
CA GLU A 102 4.65 4.75 -11.03
C GLU A 102 4.69 5.35 -9.63
N GLY A 103 4.18 4.63 -8.66
CA GLY A 103 4.25 5.06 -7.26
C GLY A 103 5.69 5.06 -6.76
N ARG A 104 6.02 6.02 -5.90
CA ARG A 104 7.34 6.15 -5.30
C ARG A 104 7.22 6.61 -3.86
N PHE A 105 8.16 6.20 -3.07
CA PHE A 105 8.31 6.73 -1.73
C PHE A 105 9.79 6.79 -1.34
N ASP A 106 10.10 7.74 -0.47
CA ASP A 106 11.42 7.91 0.12
C ASP A 106 11.17 8.52 1.50
N MET A 107 11.33 7.73 2.54
CA MET A 107 10.88 8.15 3.85
C MET A 107 11.77 7.62 4.95
N ARG A 108 11.71 8.29 6.10
CA ARG A 108 12.32 7.80 7.33
C ARG A 108 11.27 7.02 8.11
N TYR A 109 11.63 5.85 8.61
CA TYR A 109 10.70 5.03 9.36
C TYR A 109 11.07 5.00 10.84
N VAL A 110 10.11 4.56 11.65
CA VAL A 110 10.27 4.40 13.10
C VAL A 110 10.08 2.94 13.45
N ASN A 111 10.98 2.41 14.27
CA ASN A 111 10.85 1.03 14.74
C ASN A 111 9.75 0.91 15.79
#